data_2e31cfaef2d56407511666008e0c9b9c
#
_entry.id   2e31cfaef2d56407511666008e0c9b9c
#
_cell.length_a   1.000
_cell.length_b   1.000
_cell.length_c   1.000
_cell.angle_alpha   90.00
_cell.angle_beta   90.00
_cell.angle_gamma   90.00
#
_symmetry.space_group_name_H-M   'P 1'
#
loop_
_entity.id
_entity.type
_entity.pdbx_description
1 polymer ?
#
loop_
_entity_poly.entity_id
_entity_poly.type
_entity_poly.pdbx_seq_one_letter_code
_entity_poly.pdbx_strand_id
1 'polypeptide(L)'
;MQFRLDLRIGGAEGALLRVLGMIERRGFTASSVQAQRQADGSWQLQMTVDGQRPGHTLAMQLGKVYDCLAVEVSAVAGEAA
;
A
#
# COMPACT_ATOMS: atom_id res chain seq x y z
N MET A 1 14.91 1.12 -3.62
CA MET A 1 14.18 0.00 -4.24
C MET A 1 12.73 0.35 -4.43
N GLN A 2 12.17 -0.11 -5.50
CA GLN A 2 10.75 0.11 -5.80
C GLN A 2 9.94 -1.14 -5.52
N PHE A 3 8.75 -0.93 -4.98
CA PHE A 3 7.81 -2.02 -4.72
C PHE A 3 6.43 -1.63 -5.25
N ARG A 4 5.73 -2.63 -5.70
CA ARG A 4 4.33 -2.46 -6.08
C ARG A 4 3.46 -2.99 -4.97
N LEU A 5 2.47 -2.20 -4.58
CA LEU A 5 1.52 -2.56 -3.54
C LEU A 5 0.15 -2.71 -4.14
N ASP A 6 -0.50 -3.81 -3.81
CA ASP A 6 -1.91 -3.99 -4.10
C ASP A 6 -2.60 -4.16 -2.75
N LEU A 7 -3.54 -3.26 -2.47
CA LEU A 7 -4.16 -3.21 -1.16
C LEU A 7 -5.68 -3.17 -1.29
N ARG A 8 -6.32 -3.76 -0.31
CA ARG A 8 -7.74 -3.58 -0.14
C ARG A 8 -7.95 -2.93 1.22
N ILE A 9 -8.63 -1.80 1.22
CA ILE A 9 -8.79 -0.98 2.42
C ILE A 9 -10.27 -0.86 2.73
N GLY A 10 -10.61 -0.97 4.03
CA GLY A 10 -11.98 -0.86 4.47
C GLY A 10 -12.58 0.50 4.19
N GLY A 11 -13.91 0.55 4.16
CA GLY A 11 -14.63 1.76 3.81
C GLY A 11 -14.87 2.73 4.95
N ALA A 12 -14.25 2.52 6.12
CA ALA A 12 -14.43 3.41 7.24
C ALA A 12 -13.89 4.80 6.93
N GLU A 13 -14.49 5.79 7.55
CA GLU A 13 -14.08 7.17 7.33
C GLU A 13 -12.61 7.36 7.66
N GLY A 14 -11.84 7.96 6.75
CA GLY A 14 -10.44 8.22 6.96
C GLY A 14 -9.51 7.03 6.78
N ALA A 15 -10.04 5.84 6.47
CA ALA A 15 -9.24 4.64 6.35
C ALA A 15 -8.16 4.78 5.28
N LEU A 16 -8.53 5.31 4.13
CA LEU A 16 -7.58 5.47 3.03
C LEU A 16 -6.40 6.36 3.44
N LEU A 17 -6.70 7.49 4.05
CA LEU A 17 -5.65 8.42 4.46
C LEU A 17 -4.78 7.85 5.57
N ARG A 18 -5.37 7.07 6.48
CA ARG A 18 -4.58 6.43 7.54
C ARG A 18 -3.58 5.46 6.98
N VAL A 19 -4.00 4.67 5.99
CA VAL A 19 -3.11 3.70 5.38
C VAL A 19 -2.00 4.39 4.59
N LEU A 20 -2.36 5.38 3.77
CA LEU A 20 -1.36 6.13 3.01
C LEU A 20 -0.36 6.83 3.92
N GLY A 21 -0.84 7.46 4.97
CA GLY A 21 0.02 8.14 5.92
C GLY A 21 0.96 7.18 6.64
N MET A 22 0.48 5.99 6.95
CA MET A 22 1.30 4.99 7.60
C MET A 22 2.44 4.52 6.70
N ILE A 23 2.14 4.32 5.42
CA ILE A 23 3.16 3.92 4.46
C ILE A 23 4.29 4.95 4.41
N GLU A 24 3.92 6.23 4.36
CA GLU A 24 4.93 7.29 4.33
C GLU A 24 5.71 7.40 5.63
N ARG A 25 5.03 7.23 6.75
CA ARG A 25 5.72 7.28 8.04
C ARG A 25 6.71 6.13 8.21
N ARG A 26 6.52 5.03 7.50
CA ARG A 26 7.45 3.90 7.56
C ARG A 26 8.63 4.07 6.62
N GLY A 27 8.73 5.20 5.94
CA GLY A 27 9.88 5.50 5.10
C GLY A 27 9.73 5.13 3.64
N PHE A 28 8.51 4.91 3.19
CA PHE A 28 8.25 4.60 1.79
C PHE A 28 7.58 5.80 1.13
N THR A 29 8.11 6.20 -0.01
CA THR A 29 7.59 7.34 -0.76
C THR A 29 6.78 6.84 -1.94
N ALA A 30 5.53 7.27 -2.03
CA ALA A 30 4.69 6.88 -3.16
C ALA A 30 5.06 7.68 -4.40
N SER A 31 5.30 6.97 -5.50
CA SER A 31 5.54 7.61 -6.79
C SER A 31 4.33 7.53 -7.69
N SER A 32 3.42 6.60 -7.44
CA SER A 32 2.16 6.56 -8.16
C SER A 32 1.11 5.90 -7.26
N VAL A 33 -0.11 6.40 -7.33
CA VAL A 33 -1.22 5.88 -6.52
C VAL A 33 -2.47 5.88 -7.39
N GLN A 34 -3.15 4.73 -7.42
CA GLN A 34 -4.46 4.61 -8.04
C GLN A 34 -5.40 3.99 -7.05
N ALA A 35 -6.48 4.67 -6.75
CA ALA A 35 -7.47 4.19 -5.79
C ALA A 35 -8.84 4.15 -6.46
N GLN A 36 -9.56 3.07 -6.23
CA GLN A 36 -10.88 2.90 -6.81
C GLN A 36 -11.85 2.39 -5.74
N ARG A 37 -12.95 3.10 -5.57
CA ARG A 37 -13.98 2.72 -4.61
C ARG A 37 -14.78 1.56 -5.16
N GLN A 38 -14.98 0.56 -4.32
CA GLN A 38 -15.73 -0.63 -4.71
C GLN A 38 -17.19 -0.48 -4.32
N ALA A 39 -18.04 -1.36 -4.87
CA ALA A 39 -19.46 -1.29 -4.59
C ALA A 39 -19.79 -1.49 -3.11
N ASP A 40 -18.96 -2.23 -2.39
CA ASP A 40 -19.18 -2.47 -0.97
C ASP A 40 -18.62 -1.36 -0.07
N GLY A 41 -18.10 -0.29 -0.67
CA GLY A 41 -17.53 0.83 0.08
C GLY A 41 -16.05 0.71 0.37
N SER A 42 -15.45 -0.44 0.14
CA SER A 42 -14.01 -0.59 0.33
C SER A 42 -13.24 0.07 -0.82
N TRP A 43 -11.92 0.19 -0.64
CA TRP A 43 -11.05 0.75 -1.66
C TRP A 43 -10.12 -0.33 -2.19
N GLN A 44 -9.97 -0.35 -3.50
CA GLN A 44 -8.92 -1.12 -4.15
C GLN A 44 -7.81 -0.13 -4.51
N LEU A 45 -6.62 -0.39 -4.00
CA LEU A 45 -5.51 0.55 -4.14
C LEU A 45 -4.34 -0.14 -4.80
N GLN A 46 -3.80 0.51 -5.82
CA GLN A 46 -2.57 0.08 -6.47
C GLN A 46 -1.59 1.23 -6.41
N MET A 47 -0.39 0.95 -5.95
CA MET A 47 0.60 2.01 -5.87
C MET A 47 2.00 1.47 -6.05
N THR A 48 2.90 2.37 -6.44
CA THR A 48 4.31 2.10 -6.51
C THR A 48 5.00 2.97 -5.47
N VAL A 49 5.85 2.36 -4.67
CA VAL A 49 6.57 3.08 -3.62
C VAL A 49 8.06 2.84 -3.74
N ASP A 50 8.82 3.80 -3.28
CA ASP A 50 10.28 3.71 -3.15
C ASP A 50 10.64 3.65 -1.68
N GLY A 51 11.56 2.77 -1.33
CA GLY A 51 12.02 2.68 0.05
C GLY A 51 13.31 1.92 0.15
N GLN A 52 13.99 2.13 1.27
CA GLN A 52 15.26 1.45 1.55
C GLN A 52 15.06 0.17 2.34
N ARG A 53 13.89 0.01 2.94
CA ARG A 53 13.60 -1.16 3.76
C ARG A 53 13.04 -2.28 2.90
N PRO A 54 13.19 -3.52 3.37
CA PRO A 54 12.62 -4.66 2.61
C PRO A 54 11.11 -4.56 2.48
N GLY A 55 10.61 -4.97 1.32
CA GLY A 55 9.18 -4.90 1.06
C GLY A 55 8.34 -5.78 1.99
N HIS A 56 8.89 -6.93 2.42
CA HIS A 56 8.14 -7.80 3.32
C HIS A 56 7.89 -7.15 4.69
N THR A 57 8.79 -6.25 5.11
CA THR A 57 8.58 -5.50 6.34
C THR A 57 7.36 -4.61 6.22
N LEU A 58 7.21 -3.96 5.07
CA LEU A 58 6.04 -3.13 4.83
C LEU A 58 4.77 -3.97 4.81
N ALA A 59 4.80 -5.14 4.17
CA ALA A 59 3.64 -6.02 4.13
C ALA A 59 3.22 -6.43 5.53
N MET A 60 4.19 -6.77 6.38
CA MET A 60 3.90 -7.15 7.77
C MET A 60 3.28 -5.99 8.55
N GLN A 61 3.81 -4.79 8.39
CA GLN A 61 3.29 -3.63 9.09
C GLN A 61 1.87 -3.31 8.65
N LEU A 62 1.63 -3.36 7.34
CA LEU A 62 0.29 -3.10 6.81
C LEU A 62 -0.72 -4.15 7.26
N GLY A 63 -0.29 -5.41 7.37
CA GLY A 63 -1.17 -6.47 7.81
C GLY A 63 -1.69 -6.29 9.24
N LYS A 64 -1.01 -5.45 10.03
CA LYS A 64 -1.45 -5.15 11.40
C LYS A 64 -2.39 -3.97 11.48
N VAL A 65 -2.60 -3.26 10.38
CA VAL A 65 -3.49 -2.10 10.37
C VAL A 65 -4.92 -2.58 10.21
N TYR A 66 -5.78 -2.17 11.13
CA TYR A 66 -7.17 -2.62 11.15
C TYR A 66 -7.89 -2.33 9.83
N ASP A 67 -7.62 -1.16 9.24
CA ASP A 67 -8.29 -0.76 8.02
C ASP A 67 -7.79 -1.47 6.76
N CYS A 68 -6.65 -2.13 6.85
CA CYS A 68 -6.07 -2.82 5.71
C CYS A 68 -6.57 -4.26 5.70
N LEU A 69 -7.46 -4.56 4.76
CA LEU A 69 -8.10 -5.85 4.67
C LEU A 69 -7.24 -6.90 3.97
N ALA A 70 -6.43 -6.45 3.03
CA ALA A 70 -5.54 -7.33 2.30
C ALA A 70 -4.38 -6.50 1.76
N VAL A 71 -3.21 -7.10 1.68
CA VAL A 71 -2.04 -6.44 1.13
C VAL A 71 -1.17 -7.44 0.41
N GLU A 72 -0.67 -7.03 -0.74
CA GLU A 72 0.29 -7.80 -1.50
C GLU A 72 1.40 -6.87 -1.94
N VAL A 73 2.65 -7.25 -1.64
CA VAL A 73 3.81 -6.44 -1.99
C VAL A 73 4.70 -7.25 -2.91
N SER A 74 5.09 -6.67 -4.02
CA SER A 74 6.01 -7.32 -4.93
C SER A 74 7.10 -6.34 -5.35
N ALA A 75 8.28 -6.87 -5.62
CA ALA A 75 9.38 -6.05 -6.11
C ALA A 75 9.13 -5.69 -7.57
N VAL A 76 9.52 -4.47 -7.95
CA VAL A 76 9.43 -4.03 -9.33
C VAL A 76 10.73 -4.44 -10.01
N ALA A 77 10.86 -5.73 -10.26
CA ALA A 77 12.12 -6.28 -10.72
C ALA A 77 12.35 -6.08 -12.22
N GLY A 78 11.28 -5.98 -12.95
CA GLY A 78 11.40 -5.88 -14.40
C GLY A 78 12.08 -4.61 -14.87
N GLU A 79 12.09 -3.61 -14.03
CA GLU A 79 12.72 -2.34 -14.38
C GLU A 79 14.21 -2.43 -14.50
N ALA A 80 14.78 -3.42 -13.87
CA ALA A 80 16.21 -3.62 -13.98
C ALA A 80 16.62 -4.01 -15.39
N ALA A 81 15.70 -4.50 -16.13
CA ALA A 81 15.98 -4.92 -17.48
C ALA A 81 16.17 -3.71 -18.40
#